data_221cdec4809ccb2430cbe889bb4e6043
#
_entry.id   221cdec4809ccb2430cbe889bb4e6043
#
_cell.length_a   1.000
_cell.length_b   1.000
_cell.length_c   1.000
_cell.angle_alpha   90.00
_cell.angle_beta   90.00
_cell.angle_gamma   90.00
#
_symmetry.space_group_name_H-M   'P 1'
#
loop_
_entity.id
_entity.type
_entity.pdbx_description
1 polymer ?
#
loop_
_entity_poly.entity_id
_entity_poly.type
_entity_poly.pdbx_seq_one_letter_code
_entity_poly.pdbx_strand_id
1 'polypeptide(L)'
;KKPALRGMGTTVTALLINEYSAIAAYVGDSRIYQFRRGHKKFRTFDHSMVFEMVRNGTINEEQARLSEQSNMITKALGANSDIEADIVELPYEKGDRFMLCTDGIWGMFPERKLIDIVAGTSSLGGAVESIVIRVDEEGIANGGKHDNLTVALIETNSNSILKEKMSTKIRNILFALIFICCVSIAGNIIQGFYLPGQAVASSKSEELDIEALQKVWSEKLQAEFDEKLRKSEQEQKRTIDSLS
;
A
#
# COMPACT_ATOMS: atom_id res chain seq x y z
N LYS A 1 4.63 36.30 14.35
CA LYS A 1 3.30 36.00 13.73
C LYS A 1 2.54 37.31 13.54
N LYS A 2 1.95 37.53 12.34
CA LYS A 2 1.11 38.72 12.07
C LYS A 2 -0.27 38.49 12.68
N PRO A 3 -0.76 39.32 13.59
CA PRO A 3 -2.07 39.11 14.26
C PRO A 3 -3.26 39.03 13.27
N ALA A 4 -3.17 39.75 12.15
CA ALA A 4 -4.18 39.74 11.08
C ALA A 4 -4.33 38.36 10.36
N LEU A 5 -3.38 37.47 10.53
CA LEU A 5 -3.39 36.11 9.92
C LEU A 5 -3.76 35.01 10.95
N ARG A 6 -4.27 35.41 12.12
CA ARG A 6 -4.66 34.45 13.15
C ARG A 6 -5.84 33.60 12.66
N GLY A 7 -5.72 32.27 12.75
CA GLY A 7 -6.75 31.34 12.30
C GLY A 7 -6.65 30.93 10.83
N MET A 8 -5.68 31.48 10.08
CA MET A 8 -5.38 30.98 8.73
C MET A 8 -4.61 29.66 8.81
N GLY A 9 -5.06 28.68 8.06
CA GLY A 9 -4.41 27.38 7.91
C GLY A 9 -4.47 26.91 6.47
N THR A 10 -3.55 26.02 6.09
CA THR A 10 -3.55 25.37 4.79
C THR A 10 -3.01 23.96 4.89
N THR A 11 -3.46 23.08 4.02
CA THR A 11 -2.81 21.79 3.75
C THR A 11 -1.58 21.99 2.88
N VAL A 12 -0.65 21.06 2.91
CA VAL A 12 0.50 21.04 2.01
C VAL A 12 0.80 19.60 1.61
N THR A 13 1.02 19.39 0.32
CA THR A 13 1.64 18.17 -0.22
C THR A 13 2.82 18.55 -1.07
N ALA A 14 3.93 17.85 -0.90
CA ALA A 14 5.14 18.03 -1.68
C ALA A 14 5.70 16.68 -2.09
N LEU A 15 6.14 16.56 -3.34
CA LEU A 15 6.79 15.38 -3.88
C LEU A 15 8.13 15.77 -4.48
N LEU A 16 9.20 15.20 -3.94
CA LEU A 16 10.54 15.31 -4.49
C LEU A 16 10.93 13.97 -5.11
N ILE A 17 11.23 13.97 -6.40
CA ILE A 17 11.73 12.78 -7.11
C ILE A 17 13.19 13.03 -7.49
N ASN A 18 14.07 12.15 -7.05
CA ASN A 18 15.48 12.15 -7.41
C ASN A 18 15.89 10.72 -7.84
N GLU A 19 17.13 10.54 -8.26
CA GLU A 19 17.62 9.22 -8.71
C GLU A 19 17.55 8.11 -7.64
N TYR A 20 17.54 8.47 -6.36
CA TYR A 20 17.52 7.50 -5.26
C TYR A 20 16.10 7.04 -4.94
N SER A 21 15.15 7.97 -4.84
CA SER A 21 13.79 7.70 -4.35
C SER A 21 12.82 8.81 -4.71
N ALA A 22 11.54 8.60 -4.41
CA ALA A 22 10.53 9.64 -4.33
C ALA A 22 10.23 9.92 -2.84
N ILE A 23 10.31 11.19 -2.43
CA ILE A 23 10.03 11.63 -1.07
C ILE A 23 8.70 12.38 -1.10
N ALA A 24 7.70 11.83 -0.41
CA ALA A 24 6.41 12.44 -0.20
C ALA A 24 6.37 13.09 1.18
N ALA A 25 6.08 14.38 1.24
CA ALA A 25 5.90 15.13 2.50
C ALA A 25 4.52 15.80 2.49
N TYR A 26 3.78 15.70 3.60
CA TYR A 26 2.43 16.21 3.64
C TYR A 26 1.97 16.64 5.04
N VAL A 27 1.03 17.58 5.06
CA VAL A 27 0.24 18.03 6.22
C VAL A 27 -1.19 18.31 5.75
N GLY A 28 -2.16 17.67 6.39
CA GLY A 28 -3.57 17.82 6.04
C GLY A 28 -4.14 16.60 5.32
N ASP A 29 -5.13 16.81 4.47
CA ASP A 29 -5.93 15.81 3.77
C ASP A 29 -5.80 15.86 2.22
N SER A 30 -4.98 16.77 1.70
CA SER A 30 -4.53 16.68 0.31
C SER A 30 -3.63 15.47 0.14
N ARG A 31 -3.81 14.72 -0.93
CA ARG A 31 -3.21 13.39 -1.07
C ARG A 31 -2.11 13.31 -2.10
N ILE A 32 -1.14 12.44 -1.85
CA ILE A 32 -0.16 11.96 -2.82
C ILE A 32 -0.40 10.47 -3.03
N TYR A 33 -0.57 10.07 -4.29
CA TYR A 33 -0.70 8.68 -4.71
C TYR A 33 0.51 8.26 -5.53
N GLN A 34 0.86 6.99 -5.46
CA GLN A 34 1.75 6.30 -6.41
C GLN A 34 0.99 5.14 -7.04
N PHE A 35 0.94 5.13 -8.37
CA PHE A 35 0.33 4.08 -9.16
C PHE A 35 1.40 3.36 -9.98
N ARG A 36 1.32 2.04 -10.03
CA ARG A 36 2.18 1.18 -10.85
C ARG A 36 1.35 0.12 -11.55
N ARG A 37 1.42 0.07 -12.88
CA ARG A 37 0.75 -0.96 -13.68
C ARG A 37 -0.74 -1.12 -13.33
N GLY A 38 -1.45 -0.02 -13.15
CA GLY A 38 -2.87 -0.03 -12.82
C GLY A 38 -3.21 -0.33 -11.36
N HIS A 39 -2.23 -0.36 -10.47
CA HIS A 39 -2.44 -0.60 -9.05
C HIS A 39 -1.94 0.56 -8.20
N LYS A 40 -2.67 0.86 -7.13
CA LYS A 40 -2.18 1.78 -6.09
C LYS A 40 -1.06 1.09 -5.31
N LYS A 41 0.12 1.69 -5.31
CA LYS A 41 1.28 1.26 -4.51
C LYS A 41 1.35 1.99 -3.18
N PHE A 42 1.01 3.28 -3.20
CA PHE A 42 1.06 4.15 -2.03
C PHE A 42 -0.03 5.22 -2.11
N ARG A 43 -0.47 5.65 -0.96
CA ARG A 43 -1.27 6.86 -0.73
C ARG A 43 -0.91 7.45 0.62
N THR A 44 -0.83 8.79 0.73
CA THR A 44 -0.74 9.49 2.02
C THR A 44 -1.95 9.20 2.88
N PHE A 45 -1.78 9.25 4.19
CA PHE A 45 -2.86 9.06 5.14
C PHE A 45 -3.34 10.43 5.64
N ASP A 46 -4.64 10.71 5.47
CA ASP A 46 -5.19 12.04 5.78
C ASP A 46 -5.11 12.36 7.26
N HIS A 47 -4.70 13.59 7.58
CA HIS A 47 -4.78 14.14 8.93
C HIS A 47 -6.20 14.67 9.17
N SER A 48 -7.16 13.78 9.29
CA SER A 48 -8.56 14.11 9.60
C SER A 48 -9.12 13.15 10.65
N MET A 49 -10.15 13.62 11.36
CA MET A 49 -10.80 12.82 12.41
C MET A 49 -11.37 11.52 11.86
N VAL A 50 -12.01 11.55 10.71
CA VAL A 50 -12.64 10.36 10.10
C VAL A 50 -11.60 9.34 9.65
N PHE A 51 -10.42 9.78 9.16
CA PHE A 51 -9.36 8.86 8.77
C PHE A 51 -8.59 8.29 9.97
N GLU A 52 -8.55 8.97 11.12
CA GLU A 52 -8.11 8.33 12.37
C GLU A 52 -9.06 7.18 12.77
N MET A 53 -10.38 7.33 12.58
CA MET A 53 -11.34 6.25 12.80
C MET A 53 -11.15 5.09 11.82
N VAL A 54 -10.75 5.36 10.57
CA VAL A 54 -10.35 4.32 9.60
C VAL A 54 -9.11 3.57 10.09
N ARG A 55 -8.09 4.29 10.57
CA ARG A 55 -6.85 3.70 11.11
C ARG A 55 -7.13 2.76 12.28
N ASN A 56 -8.05 3.15 13.14
CA ASN A 56 -8.46 2.36 14.30
C ASN A 56 -9.47 1.26 13.98
N GLY A 57 -9.86 1.10 12.69
CA GLY A 57 -10.79 0.07 12.24
C GLY A 57 -12.26 0.31 12.63
N THR A 58 -12.60 1.51 13.11
CA THR A 58 -13.97 1.86 13.53
C THR A 58 -14.91 2.03 12.33
N ILE A 59 -14.40 2.61 11.24
CA ILE A 59 -15.12 2.80 9.97
C ILE A 59 -14.22 2.41 8.79
N ASN A 60 -14.81 2.17 7.63
CA ASN A 60 -14.04 1.95 6.40
C ASN A 60 -13.81 3.27 5.63
N GLU A 61 -12.93 3.25 4.63
CA GLU A 61 -12.57 4.44 3.84
C GLU A 61 -13.76 5.07 3.10
N GLU A 62 -14.71 4.27 2.64
CA GLU A 62 -15.89 4.78 1.97
C GLU A 62 -16.83 5.49 2.95
N GLN A 63 -17.01 4.94 4.15
CA GLN A 63 -17.76 5.60 5.22
C GLN A 63 -17.10 6.92 5.64
N ALA A 64 -15.76 6.96 5.71
CA ALA A 64 -15.02 8.18 6.00
C ALA A 64 -15.24 9.23 4.91
N ARG A 65 -15.15 8.83 3.63
CA ARG A 65 -15.36 9.73 2.47
C ARG A 65 -16.75 10.34 2.43
N LEU A 66 -17.79 9.57 2.77
CA LEU A 66 -19.18 10.00 2.77
C LEU A 66 -19.63 10.68 4.06
N SER A 67 -18.75 10.78 5.05
CA SER A 67 -19.08 11.42 6.33
C SER A 67 -19.25 12.92 6.18
N GLU A 68 -20.23 13.50 6.85
CA GLU A 68 -20.39 14.97 6.97
C GLU A 68 -19.16 15.64 7.63
N GLN A 69 -18.36 14.87 8.36
CA GLN A 69 -17.14 15.34 9.05
C GLN A 69 -15.87 15.06 8.22
N SER A 70 -16.00 14.64 6.95
CA SER A 70 -14.86 14.33 6.08
C SER A 70 -13.87 15.49 5.93
N ASN A 71 -14.35 16.73 6.00
CA ASN A 71 -13.55 17.96 5.87
C ASN A 71 -12.93 18.45 7.21
N MET A 72 -13.10 17.69 8.31
CA MET A 72 -12.53 18.06 9.61
C MET A 72 -11.07 17.59 9.71
N ILE A 73 -10.15 18.47 9.30
CA ILE A 73 -8.71 18.19 9.39
C ILE A 73 -8.19 18.39 10.82
N THR A 74 -7.27 17.53 11.25
CA THR A 74 -6.63 17.57 12.57
C THR A 74 -5.27 18.25 12.56
N LYS A 75 -4.62 18.37 11.36
CA LYS A 75 -3.37 19.08 11.16
C LYS A 75 -3.47 20.01 9.95
N ALA A 76 -3.06 21.29 10.14
CA ALA A 76 -2.94 22.27 9.06
C ALA A 76 -1.79 23.23 9.35
N LEU A 77 -1.00 23.60 8.36
CA LEU A 77 0.03 24.63 8.52
C LEU A 77 -0.60 25.96 8.92
N GLY A 78 -0.06 26.58 9.95
CA GLY A 78 -0.60 27.84 10.48
C GLY A 78 -1.60 27.70 11.63
N ALA A 79 -2.24 26.53 11.78
CA ALA A 79 -3.16 26.28 12.89
C ALA A 79 -2.42 26.24 14.25
N ASN A 80 -1.34 25.49 14.34
CA ASN A 80 -0.51 25.37 15.54
C ASN A 80 0.95 25.76 15.24
N SER A 81 1.74 26.05 16.32
CA SER A 81 3.14 26.43 16.19
C SER A 81 4.07 25.23 15.89
N ASP A 82 3.69 24.05 16.35
CA ASP A 82 4.54 22.85 16.38
C ASP A 82 3.94 21.73 15.52
N ILE A 83 3.74 22.03 14.23
CA ILE A 83 3.24 21.05 13.26
C ILE A 83 4.42 20.40 12.54
N GLU A 84 4.53 19.11 12.67
CA GLU A 84 5.45 18.28 11.90
C GLU A 84 4.75 17.70 10.67
N ALA A 85 5.44 17.76 9.53
CA ALA A 85 5.01 17.09 8.31
C ALA A 85 5.32 15.58 8.40
N ASP A 86 4.39 14.77 7.91
CA ASP A 86 4.68 13.36 7.69
C ASP A 86 5.53 13.24 6.42
N ILE A 87 6.62 12.46 6.50
CA ILE A 87 7.56 12.27 5.39
C ILE A 87 7.73 10.78 5.14
N VAL A 88 7.54 10.37 3.89
CA VAL A 88 7.68 8.98 3.46
C VAL A 88 8.59 8.89 2.25
N GLU A 89 9.56 8.00 2.31
CA GLU A 89 10.45 7.68 1.21
C GLU A 89 9.96 6.43 0.46
N LEU A 90 9.82 6.55 -0.86
CA LEU A 90 9.20 5.54 -1.72
C LEU A 90 10.14 5.12 -2.84
N PRO A 91 10.31 3.82 -3.09
CA PRO A 91 10.92 3.32 -4.30
C PRO A 91 9.97 3.53 -5.49
N TYR A 92 10.54 3.85 -6.65
CA TYR A 92 9.76 3.96 -7.88
C TYR A 92 10.39 3.20 -9.04
N GLU A 93 9.55 2.81 -10.01
CA GLU A 93 9.96 2.20 -11.28
C GLU A 93 9.61 3.11 -12.43
N LYS A 94 10.29 2.91 -13.57
CA LYS A 94 9.93 3.58 -14.82
C LYS A 94 8.45 3.30 -15.17
N GLY A 95 7.71 4.38 -15.45
CA GLY A 95 6.29 4.34 -15.75
C GLY A 95 5.39 4.38 -14.51
N ASP A 96 5.96 4.55 -13.30
CA ASP A 96 5.13 4.88 -12.14
C ASP A 96 4.53 6.27 -12.31
N ARG A 97 3.26 6.40 -11.96
CA ARG A 97 2.54 7.67 -11.96
C ARG A 97 2.31 8.14 -10.54
N PHE A 98 2.74 9.35 -10.24
CA PHE A 98 2.40 10.04 -9.00
C PHE A 98 1.31 11.05 -9.27
N MET A 99 0.32 11.09 -8.37
CA MET A 99 -0.75 12.07 -8.40
C MET A 99 -0.78 12.84 -7.10
N LEU A 100 -0.79 14.17 -7.18
CA LEU A 100 -1.08 15.06 -6.06
C LEU A 100 -2.46 15.65 -6.30
N CYS A 101 -3.34 15.61 -5.30
CA CYS A 101 -4.68 16.16 -5.46
C CYS A 101 -5.25 16.67 -4.14
N THR A 102 -6.19 17.62 -4.27
CA THR A 102 -7.01 18.10 -3.14
C THR A 102 -8.23 17.22 -2.93
N ASP A 103 -8.94 17.44 -1.82
CA ASP A 103 -10.19 16.78 -1.43
C ASP A 103 -11.31 16.94 -2.47
N GLY A 104 -11.36 18.06 -3.19
CA GLY A 104 -12.26 18.26 -4.33
C GLY A 104 -12.13 17.20 -5.44
N ILE A 105 -11.05 16.39 -5.44
CA ILE A 105 -10.89 15.24 -6.34
C ILE A 105 -11.29 13.94 -5.64
N TRP A 106 -10.60 13.58 -4.55
CA TRP A 106 -10.79 12.28 -3.91
C TRP A 106 -12.11 12.18 -3.13
N GLY A 107 -12.70 13.30 -2.75
CA GLY A 107 -14.00 13.35 -2.09
C GLY A 107 -15.16 13.03 -3.04
N MET A 108 -15.01 13.29 -4.35
CA MET A 108 -16.12 13.19 -5.30
C MET A 108 -16.46 11.76 -5.71
N PHE A 109 -15.51 10.84 -5.74
CA PHE A 109 -15.77 9.46 -6.13
C PHE A 109 -14.84 8.45 -5.45
N PRO A 110 -15.23 7.15 -5.44
CA PRO A 110 -14.42 6.11 -4.83
C PRO A 110 -13.01 6.05 -5.40
N GLU A 111 -12.02 5.77 -4.56
CA GLU A 111 -10.61 5.69 -4.94
C GLU A 111 -10.36 4.75 -6.15
N ARG A 112 -11.13 3.66 -6.25
CA ARG A 112 -11.05 2.74 -7.40
C ARG A 112 -11.25 3.44 -8.73
N LYS A 113 -12.18 4.38 -8.80
CA LYS A 113 -12.46 5.14 -10.02
C LYS A 113 -11.28 6.03 -10.43
N LEU A 114 -10.58 6.64 -9.45
CA LEU A 114 -9.33 7.38 -9.70
C LEU A 114 -8.24 6.47 -10.28
N ILE A 115 -8.06 5.29 -9.70
CA ILE A 115 -7.09 4.31 -10.16
C ILE A 115 -7.38 3.95 -11.63
N ASP A 116 -8.64 3.62 -11.93
CA ASP A 116 -9.06 3.20 -13.28
C ASP A 116 -8.84 4.31 -14.32
N ILE A 117 -9.08 5.59 -13.98
CA ILE A 117 -8.83 6.72 -14.87
C ILE A 117 -7.32 6.89 -15.12
N VAL A 118 -6.52 6.93 -14.05
CA VAL A 118 -5.07 7.15 -14.16
C VAL A 118 -4.39 5.98 -14.87
N ALA A 119 -4.86 4.75 -14.67
CA ALA A 119 -4.31 3.56 -15.31
C ALA A 119 -4.80 3.36 -16.75
N GLY A 120 -6.06 3.68 -17.03
CA GLY A 120 -6.69 3.45 -18.33
C GLY A 120 -6.33 4.48 -19.40
N THR A 121 -5.72 5.62 -19.01
CA THR A 121 -5.39 6.70 -19.94
C THR A 121 -3.91 6.66 -20.30
N SER A 122 -3.59 6.64 -21.59
CA SER A 122 -2.22 6.54 -22.10
C SER A 122 -1.38 7.79 -21.85
N SER A 123 -1.99 8.99 -21.89
CA SER A 123 -1.30 10.26 -21.68
C SER A 123 -1.63 10.89 -20.31
N LEU A 124 -0.66 11.58 -19.71
CA LEU A 124 -0.89 12.31 -18.46
C LEU A 124 -1.94 13.42 -18.63
N GLY A 125 -1.87 14.16 -19.73
CA GLY A 125 -2.84 15.24 -20.03
C GLY A 125 -4.26 14.69 -20.14
N GLY A 126 -4.47 13.60 -20.89
CA GLY A 126 -5.77 12.95 -21.01
C GLY A 126 -6.30 12.38 -19.70
N ALA A 127 -5.41 11.91 -18.81
CA ALA A 127 -5.81 11.45 -17.48
C ALA A 127 -6.27 12.63 -16.61
N VAL A 128 -5.54 13.75 -16.59
CA VAL A 128 -5.94 14.98 -15.88
C VAL A 128 -7.28 15.49 -16.39
N GLU A 129 -7.44 15.62 -17.71
CA GLU A 129 -8.69 16.07 -18.32
C GLU A 129 -9.86 15.14 -17.97
N SER A 130 -9.66 13.82 -18.02
CA SER A 130 -10.68 12.84 -17.63
C SER A 130 -11.08 12.94 -16.17
N ILE A 131 -10.13 13.23 -15.26
CA ILE A 131 -10.42 13.45 -13.83
C ILE A 131 -11.28 14.70 -13.68
N VAL A 132 -10.88 15.82 -14.27
CA VAL A 132 -11.59 17.11 -14.16
C VAL A 132 -13.03 16.98 -14.68
N ILE A 133 -13.19 16.44 -15.90
CA ILE A 133 -14.53 16.27 -16.51
C ILE A 133 -15.42 15.41 -15.61
N ARG A 134 -14.91 14.32 -15.06
CA ARG A 134 -15.70 13.44 -14.20
C ARG A 134 -16.05 14.05 -12.85
N VAL A 135 -15.18 14.89 -12.29
CA VAL A 135 -15.50 15.64 -11.05
C VAL A 135 -16.64 16.62 -11.35
N ASP A 136 -16.58 17.33 -12.47
CA ASP A 136 -17.64 18.26 -12.87
C ASP A 136 -18.97 17.52 -13.13
N GLU A 137 -18.95 16.38 -13.83
CA GLU A 137 -20.13 15.54 -14.07
C GLU A 137 -20.78 15.07 -12.77
N GLU A 138 -20.00 14.53 -11.83
CA GLU A 138 -20.49 14.11 -10.50
C GLU A 138 -20.99 15.31 -9.69
N GLY A 139 -20.32 16.46 -9.76
CA GLY A 139 -20.73 17.68 -9.10
C GLY A 139 -22.10 18.16 -9.61
N ILE A 140 -22.30 18.15 -10.91
CA ILE A 140 -23.59 18.51 -11.54
C ILE A 140 -24.68 17.52 -11.10
N ALA A 141 -24.39 16.21 -11.11
CA ALA A 141 -25.33 15.17 -10.69
C ALA A 141 -25.75 15.32 -9.21
N ASN A 142 -24.84 15.84 -8.37
CA ASN A 142 -25.06 16.08 -6.95
C ASN A 142 -25.60 17.50 -6.62
N GLY A 143 -26.22 18.18 -7.58
CA GLY A 143 -26.85 19.48 -7.41
C GLY A 143 -25.95 20.69 -7.64
N GLY A 144 -24.88 20.53 -8.42
CA GLY A 144 -23.98 21.59 -8.86
C GLY A 144 -23.02 22.10 -7.76
N LYS A 145 -22.78 21.29 -6.74
CA LYS A 145 -21.88 21.64 -5.63
C LYS A 145 -20.70 20.67 -5.61
N HIS A 146 -19.55 21.13 -5.99
CA HIS A 146 -18.27 20.49 -5.71
C HIS A 146 -17.28 21.55 -5.20
N ASP A 147 -16.28 21.12 -4.47
CA ASP A 147 -15.22 21.99 -3.96
C ASP A 147 -14.23 22.35 -5.09
N ASN A 148 -13.38 23.34 -4.84
CA ASN A 148 -12.27 23.66 -5.74
C ASN A 148 -11.38 22.44 -5.89
N LEU A 149 -11.00 22.12 -7.12
CA LEU A 149 -10.20 20.96 -7.43
C LEU A 149 -8.81 21.34 -7.94
N THR A 150 -7.82 20.60 -7.48
CA THR A 150 -6.46 20.70 -8.02
C THR A 150 -5.90 19.31 -8.17
N VAL A 151 -5.30 19.02 -9.33
CA VAL A 151 -4.61 17.75 -9.60
C VAL A 151 -3.32 18.00 -10.38
N ALA A 152 -2.27 17.26 -9.99
CA ALA A 152 -1.03 17.17 -10.74
C ALA A 152 -0.66 15.70 -10.93
N LEU A 153 -0.26 15.33 -12.15
CA LEU A 153 0.23 13.99 -12.49
C LEU A 153 1.67 14.06 -13.00
N ILE A 154 2.50 13.17 -12.49
CA ILE A 154 3.89 13.01 -12.87
C ILE A 154 4.12 11.53 -13.23
N GLU A 155 4.83 11.26 -14.34
CA GLU A 155 5.26 9.91 -14.71
C GLU A 155 6.79 9.81 -14.68
N THR A 156 7.31 8.76 -14.06
CA THR A 156 8.75 8.54 -13.98
C THR A 156 9.28 7.89 -15.25
N ASN A 157 10.43 8.37 -15.73
CA ASN A 157 11.09 7.85 -16.93
C ASN A 157 12.28 6.90 -16.63
N SER A 158 12.58 6.68 -15.36
CA SER A 158 13.67 5.82 -14.88
C SER A 158 13.22 5.03 -13.63
N ASN A 159 14.08 4.12 -13.17
CA ASN A 159 13.90 3.45 -11.88
C ASN A 159 14.71 4.17 -10.81
N SER A 160 14.20 4.15 -9.57
CA SER A 160 14.95 4.60 -8.40
C SER A 160 16.07 3.62 -8.02
N ILE A 161 17.09 4.12 -7.35
CA ILE A 161 18.14 3.30 -6.73
C ILE A 161 17.56 2.55 -5.52
N LEU A 162 16.71 3.21 -4.73
CA LEU A 162 15.95 2.58 -3.66
C LEU A 162 15.05 1.48 -4.25
N LYS A 163 15.19 0.28 -3.72
CA LYS A 163 14.36 -0.86 -4.13
C LYS A 163 13.29 -1.17 -3.11
N GLU A 164 12.15 -1.61 -3.60
CA GLU A 164 11.09 -2.13 -2.76
C GLU A 164 11.64 -3.34 -1.96
N LYS A 165 11.54 -3.30 -0.64
CA LYS A 165 11.94 -4.44 0.19
C LYS A 165 11.03 -5.62 -0.12
N MET A 166 11.62 -6.73 -0.53
CA MET A 166 10.90 -7.96 -0.76
C MET A 166 10.20 -8.39 0.53
N SER A 167 8.89 -8.63 0.47
CA SER A 167 8.12 -9.11 1.61
C SER A 167 8.78 -10.34 2.23
N THR A 168 8.86 -10.40 3.55
CA THR A 168 9.43 -11.54 4.29
C THR A 168 8.78 -12.86 3.88
N LYS A 169 7.46 -12.85 3.60
CA LYS A 169 6.74 -14.03 3.10
C LYS A 169 7.26 -14.49 1.75
N ILE A 170 7.40 -13.59 0.77
CA ILE A 170 7.92 -13.91 -0.57
C ILE A 170 9.37 -14.38 -0.48
N ARG A 171 10.19 -13.73 0.34
CA ARG A 171 11.59 -14.11 0.57
C ARG A 171 11.69 -15.52 1.16
N ASN A 172 10.87 -15.85 2.14
CA ASN A 172 10.88 -17.18 2.75
C ASN A 172 10.39 -18.27 1.77
N ILE A 173 9.37 -17.98 0.96
CA ILE A 173 8.92 -18.89 -0.10
C ILE A 173 10.04 -19.11 -1.12
N LEU A 174 10.73 -18.07 -1.54
CA LEU A 174 11.84 -18.17 -2.49
C LEU A 174 12.98 -19.02 -1.93
N PHE A 175 13.36 -18.81 -0.65
CA PHE A 175 14.38 -19.63 0.01
C PHE A 175 13.94 -21.08 0.13
N ALA A 176 12.68 -21.37 0.45
CA ALA A 176 12.15 -22.72 0.49
C ALA A 176 12.21 -23.41 -0.90
N LEU A 177 11.84 -22.71 -1.97
CA LEU A 177 11.94 -23.23 -3.34
C LEU A 177 13.38 -23.48 -3.76
N ILE A 178 14.30 -22.57 -3.46
CA ILE A 178 15.73 -22.76 -3.74
C ILE A 178 16.25 -23.97 -2.98
N PHE A 179 15.90 -24.14 -1.71
CA PHE A 179 16.30 -25.29 -0.91
C PHE A 179 15.79 -26.60 -1.50
N ILE A 180 14.52 -26.67 -1.90
CA ILE A 180 13.94 -27.86 -2.56
C ILE A 180 14.68 -28.17 -3.86
N CYS A 181 14.97 -27.18 -4.69
CA CYS A 181 15.74 -27.35 -5.92
C CYS A 181 17.16 -27.90 -5.62
N CYS A 182 17.84 -27.35 -4.61
CA CYS A 182 19.17 -27.81 -4.23
C CYS A 182 19.16 -29.25 -3.72
N VAL A 183 18.17 -29.66 -2.94
CA VAL A 183 18.00 -31.04 -2.45
C VAL A 183 17.72 -31.99 -3.62
N SER A 184 16.87 -31.59 -4.57
CA SER A 184 16.56 -32.39 -5.76
C SER A 184 17.82 -32.61 -6.65
N ILE A 185 18.61 -31.55 -6.85
CA ILE A 185 19.85 -31.60 -7.60
C ILE A 185 20.86 -32.51 -6.89
N ALA A 186 21.04 -32.38 -5.58
CA ALA A 186 21.93 -33.20 -4.78
C ALA A 186 21.52 -34.68 -4.82
N GLY A 187 20.21 -34.95 -4.71
CA GLY A 187 19.67 -36.32 -4.85
C GLY A 187 19.98 -36.95 -6.22
N ASN A 188 19.79 -36.18 -7.30
CA ASN A 188 20.12 -36.67 -8.65
C ASN A 188 21.63 -36.89 -8.85
N ILE A 189 22.48 -36.04 -8.28
CA ILE A 189 23.95 -36.22 -8.31
C ILE A 189 24.37 -37.48 -7.53
N ILE A 190 23.81 -37.67 -6.34
CA ILE A 190 24.08 -38.84 -5.49
C ILE A 190 23.65 -40.17 -6.22
N GLN A 191 22.45 -40.17 -6.82
CA GLN A 191 22.01 -41.33 -7.63
C GLN A 191 22.91 -41.61 -8.83
N GLY A 192 23.39 -40.56 -9.51
CA GLY A 192 24.32 -40.71 -10.65
C GLY A 192 25.71 -41.19 -10.26
N PHE A 193 26.20 -40.87 -9.06
CA PHE A 193 27.53 -41.29 -8.60
C PHE A 193 27.56 -42.64 -7.89
N TYR A 194 26.48 -43.07 -7.22
CA TYR A 194 26.44 -44.30 -6.43
C TYR A 194 25.80 -45.48 -7.15
N LEU A 195 25.23 -45.34 -8.37
CA LEU A 195 24.65 -46.43 -9.15
C LEU A 195 25.16 -46.46 -10.59
N PRO A 196 26.45 -46.75 -10.84
CA PRO A 196 26.87 -47.12 -12.19
C PRO A 196 26.52 -48.56 -12.44
N GLY A 197 25.42 -48.82 -13.14
CA GLY A 197 25.16 -50.11 -13.79
C GLY A 197 24.30 -51.13 -13.07
N GLN A 198 23.03 -50.78 -12.82
CA GLN A 198 22.00 -51.81 -12.72
C GLN A 198 20.80 -51.43 -13.59
N ALA A 199 20.56 -52.30 -14.58
CA ALA A 199 19.40 -52.27 -15.43
C ALA A 199 18.11 -52.30 -14.59
N VAL A 200 17.15 -51.55 -15.05
CA VAL A 200 15.77 -51.45 -14.62
C VAL A 200 15.24 -52.78 -14.08
N ALA A 201 15.28 -52.91 -12.75
CA ALA A 201 14.41 -53.81 -12.02
C ALA A 201 13.55 -52.90 -11.11
N SER A 202 12.27 -52.98 -11.34
CA SER A 202 11.23 -52.31 -10.57
C SER A 202 11.50 -52.47 -9.07
N SER A 203 12.11 -51.45 -8.44
CA SER A 203 12.13 -51.33 -6.99
C SER A 203 11.10 -50.30 -6.63
N LYS A 204 10.14 -50.67 -5.81
CA LYS A 204 9.33 -49.75 -5.03
C LYS A 204 10.30 -48.68 -4.45
N SER A 205 10.35 -47.53 -5.10
CA SER A 205 10.93 -46.33 -4.48
C SER A 205 10.22 -46.15 -3.15
N GLU A 206 10.96 -45.97 -2.06
CA GLU A 206 10.44 -45.30 -0.90
C GLU A 206 9.94 -43.95 -1.44
N GLU A 207 8.67 -43.90 -1.76
CA GLU A 207 7.95 -42.63 -1.92
C GLU A 207 8.24 -41.87 -0.62
N LEU A 208 9.10 -40.87 -0.74
CA LEU A 208 9.25 -39.88 0.30
C LEU A 208 7.81 -39.47 0.58
N ASP A 209 7.33 -39.80 1.78
CA ASP A 209 5.92 -39.64 2.13
C ASP A 209 5.62 -38.12 2.17
N ILE A 210 5.36 -37.58 0.96
CA ILE A 210 5.06 -36.18 0.73
C ILE A 210 3.83 -35.78 1.56
N GLU A 211 2.89 -36.73 1.77
CA GLU A 211 1.73 -36.51 2.62
C GLU A 211 2.13 -36.39 4.08
N ALA A 212 3.07 -37.22 4.60
CA ALA A 212 3.56 -37.11 5.96
C ALA A 212 4.33 -35.79 6.17
N LEU A 213 5.13 -35.34 5.19
CA LEU A 213 5.80 -34.06 5.24
C LEU A 213 4.80 -32.89 5.15
N GLN A 214 3.80 -32.95 4.28
CA GLN A 214 2.74 -31.94 4.20
C GLN A 214 1.96 -31.85 5.51
N LYS A 215 1.66 -32.99 6.14
CA LYS A 215 0.96 -33.05 7.43
C LYS A 215 1.76 -32.38 8.56
N VAL A 216 3.06 -32.73 8.69
CA VAL A 216 3.95 -32.14 9.68
C VAL A 216 4.10 -30.61 9.48
N TRP A 217 4.19 -30.16 8.21
CA TRP A 217 4.29 -28.73 7.91
C TRP A 217 2.97 -27.99 8.15
N SER A 218 1.82 -28.60 7.82
CA SER A 218 0.52 -27.99 8.09
C SER A 218 0.26 -27.85 9.61
N GLU A 219 0.61 -28.86 10.40
CA GLU A 219 0.49 -28.83 11.86
C GLU A 219 1.39 -27.76 12.48
N LYS A 220 2.64 -27.64 11.98
CA LYS A 220 3.59 -26.63 12.45
C LYS A 220 3.15 -25.21 12.09
N LEU A 221 2.62 -25.02 10.87
CA LEU A 221 2.09 -23.72 10.42
C LEU A 221 0.85 -23.32 11.21
N GLN A 222 -0.03 -24.29 11.51
CA GLN A 222 -1.22 -24.07 12.33
C GLN A 222 -0.85 -23.68 13.75
N ALA A 223 0.11 -24.37 14.36
CA ALA A 223 0.59 -24.05 15.70
C ALA A 223 1.20 -22.64 15.79
N GLU A 224 1.96 -22.22 14.77
CA GLU A 224 2.55 -20.88 14.70
C GLU A 224 1.49 -19.79 14.49
N PHE A 225 0.43 -20.11 13.73
CA PHE A 225 -0.71 -19.22 13.54
C PHE A 225 -1.51 -19.05 14.83
N ASP A 226 -1.80 -20.15 15.55
CA ASP A 226 -2.53 -20.15 16.81
C ASP A 226 -1.76 -19.42 17.92
N GLU A 227 -0.42 -19.52 17.92
CA GLU A 227 0.41 -18.76 18.87
C GLU A 227 0.35 -17.25 18.60
N LYS A 228 0.38 -16.84 17.32
CA LYS A 228 0.24 -15.43 16.94
C LYS A 228 -1.14 -14.88 17.28
N LEU A 229 -2.17 -15.69 17.07
CA LEU A 229 -3.55 -15.31 17.41
C LEU A 229 -3.69 -15.08 18.92
N ARG A 230 -3.20 -16.00 19.76
CA ARG A 230 -3.20 -15.85 21.22
C ARG A 230 -2.45 -14.62 21.70
N LYS A 231 -1.29 -14.31 21.10
CA LYS A 231 -0.53 -13.10 21.44
C LYS A 231 -1.32 -11.84 21.11
N SER A 232 -2.00 -11.80 19.96
CA SER A 232 -2.85 -10.69 19.54
C SER A 232 -4.06 -10.51 20.48
N GLU A 233 -4.71 -11.61 20.87
CA GLU A 233 -5.83 -11.58 21.81
C GLU A 233 -5.40 -11.12 23.21
N GLN A 234 -4.22 -11.54 23.68
CA GLN A 234 -3.67 -11.09 24.96
C GLN A 234 -3.31 -9.61 24.96
N GLU A 235 -2.77 -9.10 23.84
CA GLU A 235 -2.50 -7.66 23.70
C GLU A 235 -3.78 -6.84 23.68
N GLN A 236 -4.82 -7.29 22.97
CA GLN A 236 -6.12 -6.64 22.98
C GLN A 236 -6.74 -6.62 24.38
N LYS A 237 -6.66 -7.72 25.11
CA LYS A 237 -7.20 -7.82 26.48
C LYS A 237 -6.48 -6.88 27.44
N ARG A 238 -5.12 -6.80 27.35
CA ARG A 238 -4.34 -5.83 28.15
C ARG A 238 -4.69 -4.38 27.83
N THR A 239 -4.99 -4.08 26.58
CA THR A 239 -5.39 -2.74 26.16
C THR A 239 -6.77 -2.38 26.73
N ILE A 240 -7.71 -3.33 26.74
CA ILE A 240 -9.06 -3.13 27.32
C ILE A 240 -8.97 -2.97 28.84
N ASP A 241 -8.18 -3.81 29.53
CA ASP A 241 -8.01 -3.74 30.98
C ASP A 241 -7.26 -2.46 31.43
N SER A 242 -6.51 -1.81 30.54
CA SER A 242 -5.83 -0.54 30.84
C SER A 242 -6.71 0.70 30.62
N LEU A 243 -7.91 0.52 30.05
CA LEU A 243 -8.87 1.59 29.77
C LEU A 243 -10.08 1.55 30.73
N SER A 244 -10.14 0.55 31.59
CA SER A 244 -11.14 0.44 32.69
C SER A 244 -10.55 0.95 34.01
#